data_799f4d00f046358439322c91c484dd8c
#
_entry.id   799f4d00f046358439322c91c484dd8c
#
_cell.length_a   1.000
_cell.length_b   1.000
_cell.length_c   1.000
_cell.angle_alpha   90.00
_cell.angle_beta   90.00
_cell.angle_gamma   90.00
#
_symmetry.space_group_name_H-M   'P 1'
#
loop_
_entity.id
_entity.type
_entity.pdbx_description
1 polymer ?
#
loop_
_entity_poly.entity_id
_entity_poly.type
_entity_poly.pdbx_seq_one_letter_code
_entity_poly.pdbx_strand_id
1 'polypeptide(L)'
;MRILITGTTGGIGGAVKRAALAAGHEVVEVNRGEFDAPLDGPFDGVVFATGMCPVKPLTLLSGAEFGEAVSVNCGLFVRLMRRLVTEKLQDPKGMRVVAVSSVSATEGWAGGAAYCASKGALSAVCRALDVELKPKGISVVALEPRYVKTRMFDACAGRMGVDPSLAQDPDEFAKEVLNECCR
;
A
#
# COMPACT_ATOMS: atom_id res chain seq x y z
N MET A 1 9.12 14.28 -10.82
CA MET A 1 9.16 12.81 -10.82
C MET A 1 7.87 12.29 -11.47
N ARG A 2 7.94 11.10 -12.04
CA ARG A 2 6.76 10.35 -12.51
C ARG A 2 6.46 9.22 -11.54
N ILE A 3 5.32 9.32 -10.85
CA ILE A 3 4.98 8.46 -9.73
C ILE A 3 3.75 7.61 -10.07
N LEU A 4 3.87 6.29 -9.99
CA LEU A 4 2.74 5.38 -10.07
C LEU A 4 2.09 5.23 -8.68
N ILE A 5 0.79 5.50 -8.57
CA ILE A 5 0.06 5.41 -7.31
C ILE A 5 -1.10 4.44 -7.48
N THR A 6 -1.18 3.42 -6.61
CA THR A 6 -2.32 2.50 -6.61
C THR A 6 -3.35 2.89 -5.55
N GLY A 7 -4.62 2.53 -5.80
CA GLY A 7 -5.69 2.77 -4.84
C GLY A 7 -6.06 4.24 -4.64
N THR A 8 -5.94 5.06 -5.67
CA THR A 8 -6.20 6.52 -5.63
C THR A 8 -7.66 6.88 -5.37
N THR A 9 -8.58 5.96 -5.51
CA THR A 9 -9.99 6.10 -5.11
C THR A 9 -10.21 5.92 -3.60
N GLY A 10 -9.19 5.44 -2.88
CA GLY A 10 -9.18 5.26 -1.42
C GLY A 10 -8.71 6.52 -0.67
N GLY A 11 -8.82 6.51 0.66
CA GLY A 11 -8.46 7.65 1.51
C GLY A 11 -6.98 8.00 1.41
N ILE A 12 -6.08 7.04 1.67
CA ILE A 12 -4.62 7.28 1.66
C ILE A 12 -4.13 7.51 0.22
N GLY A 13 -4.44 6.63 -0.72
CA GLY A 13 -4.00 6.77 -2.12
C GLY A 13 -4.48 8.07 -2.76
N GLY A 14 -5.72 8.49 -2.46
CA GLY A 14 -6.26 9.77 -2.92
C GLY A 14 -5.54 10.98 -2.31
N ALA A 15 -5.17 10.91 -1.02
CA ALA A 15 -4.41 11.95 -0.37
C ALA A 15 -2.98 12.06 -0.94
N VAL A 16 -2.30 10.93 -1.16
CA VAL A 16 -0.98 10.89 -1.79
C VAL A 16 -1.03 11.46 -3.21
N LYS A 17 -2.05 11.10 -3.99
CA LYS A 17 -2.26 11.68 -5.33
C LYS A 17 -2.35 13.20 -5.28
N ARG A 18 -3.20 13.75 -4.39
CA ARG A 18 -3.33 15.22 -4.24
C ARG A 18 -2.00 15.86 -3.87
N ALA A 19 -1.28 15.30 -2.89
CA ALA A 19 0.02 15.80 -2.46
C ALA A 19 1.06 15.76 -3.59
N ALA A 20 1.13 14.67 -4.36
CA ALA A 20 2.05 14.52 -5.48
C ALA A 20 1.77 15.56 -6.60
N LEU A 21 0.50 15.73 -6.99
CA LEU A 21 0.11 16.72 -7.99
C LEU A 21 0.40 18.16 -7.52
N ALA A 22 0.12 18.47 -6.23
CA ALA A 22 0.42 19.79 -5.66
C ALA A 22 1.93 20.08 -5.61
N ALA A 23 2.77 19.05 -5.49
CA ALA A 23 4.23 19.15 -5.55
C ALA A 23 4.79 19.17 -7.00
N GLY A 24 3.93 19.18 -8.03
CA GLY A 24 4.33 19.25 -9.43
C GLY A 24 4.84 17.91 -10.01
N HIS A 25 4.50 16.77 -9.39
CA HIS A 25 4.83 15.45 -9.92
C HIS A 25 3.79 14.99 -10.94
N GLU A 26 4.20 14.21 -11.93
CA GLU A 26 3.31 13.47 -12.81
C GLU A 26 2.80 12.22 -12.08
N VAL A 27 1.49 11.96 -12.13
CA VAL A 27 0.88 10.81 -11.46
C VAL A 27 0.24 9.87 -12.48
N VAL A 28 0.63 8.60 -12.41
CA VAL A 28 -0.03 7.49 -13.12
C VAL A 28 -0.82 6.68 -12.10
N GLU A 29 -2.11 6.47 -12.38
CA GLU A 29 -3.01 5.80 -11.46
C GLU A 29 -3.25 4.34 -11.87
N VAL A 30 -3.25 3.44 -10.89
CA VAL A 30 -3.67 2.05 -11.06
C VAL A 30 -4.62 1.69 -9.93
N ASN A 31 -5.89 1.43 -10.27
CA ASN A 31 -6.90 1.04 -9.29
C ASN A 31 -7.22 -0.46 -9.38
N ARG A 32 -8.07 -0.95 -8.45
CA ARG A 32 -8.47 -2.35 -8.43
C ARG A 32 -9.15 -2.71 -9.78
N GLY A 33 -8.68 -3.78 -10.42
CA GLY A 33 -9.12 -4.20 -11.75
C GLY A 33 -8.21 -3.74 -12.90
N GLU A 34 -7.30 -2.79 -12.65
CA GLU A 34 -6.42 -2.21 -13.69
C GLU A 34 -4.98 -2.74 -13.62
N PHE A 35 -4.67 -3.67 -12.71
CA PHE A 35 -3.30 -4.18 -12.53
C PHE A 35 -2.73 -4.92 -13.75
N ASP A 36 -3.56 -5.27 -14.73
CA ASP A 36 -3.14 -5.86 -16.01
C ASP A 36 -3.15 -4.87 -17.18
N ALA A 37 -3.69 -3.67 -16.97
CA ALA A 37 -3.70 -2.64 -18.00
C ALA A 37 -2.24 -2.29 -18.40
N PRO A 38 -2.01 -1.91 -19.66
CA PRO A 38 -0.69 -1.44 -20.09
C PRO A 38 -0.17 -0.32 -19.19
N LEU A 39 1.09 -0.41 -18.80
CA LEU A 39 1.78 0.63 -18.05
C LEU A 39 2.78 1.32 -18.97
N ASP A 40 2.74 2.64 -18.98
CA ASP A 40 3.69 3.46 -19.70
C ASP A 40 4.68 4.06 -18.68
N GLY A 41 5.90 3.49 -18.63
CA GLY A 41 7.01 3.96 -17.79
C GLY A 41 7.95 4.92 -18.55
N PRO A 42 9.13 5.23 -18.02
CA PRO A 42 9.63 4.79 -16.74
C PRO A 42 9.03 5.53 -15.55
N PHE A 43 9.15 4.93 -14.35
CA PHE A 43 8.70 5.52 -13.09
C PHE A 43 9.89 5.79 -12.15
N ASP A 44 9.92 6.99 -11.56
CA ASP A 44 10.86 7.36 -10.49
C ASP A 44 10.42 6.82 -9.14
N GLY A 45 9.11 6.76 -8.93
CA GLY A 45 8.49 6.33 -7.68
C GLY A 45 7.23 5.49 -7.86
N VAL A 46 6.95 4.66 -6.88
CA VAL A 46 5.73 3.86 -6.81
C VAL A 46 5.16 3.92 -5.40
N VAL A 47 3.86 4.21 -5.28
CA VAL A 47 3.13 4.11 -4.01
C VAL A 47 2.03 3.06 -4.13
N PHE A 48 2.16 1.99 -3.37
CA PHE A 48 1.14 0.96 -3.27
C PHE A 48 0.24 1.23 -2.06
N ALA A 49 -0.96 1.78 -2.31
CA ALA A 49 -1.96 2.09 -1.29
C ALA A 49 -3.28 1.31 -1.48
N THR A 50 -3.30 0.32 -2.38
CA THR A 50 -4.44 -0.58 -2.54
C THR A 50 -4.55 -1.50 -1.34
N GLY A 51 -5.78 -1.67 -0.82
CA GLY A 51 -6.01 -2.59 0.29
C GLY A 51 -7.47 -2.76 0.66
N MET A 52 -7.71 -3.72 1.54
CA MET A 52 -8.99 -3.98 2.20
C MET A 52 -8.76 -4.42 3.65
N CYS A 53 -9.74 -4.18 4.51
CA CYS A 53 -9.68 -4.55 5.93
C CYS A 53 -10.92 -5.36 6.32
N PRO A 54 -10.96 -6.67 6.08
CA PRO A 54 -12.04 -7.51 6.58
C PRO A 54 -11.92 -7.68 8.09
N VAL A 55 -13.02 -7.46 8.80
CA VAL A 55 -13.11 -7.62 10.27
C VAL A 55 -14.14 -8.70 10.56
N LYS A 56 -13.67 -9.89 10.94
CA LYS A 56 -14.53 -11.04 11.27
C LYS A 56 -13.93 -11.89 12.39
N PRO A 57 -14.75 -12.35 13.36
CA PRO A 57 -14.35 -13.39 14.29
C PRO A 57 -13.87 -14.64 13.53
N LEU A 58 -12.90 -15.37 14.09
CA LEU A 58 -12.34 -16.57 13.47
C LEU A 58 -13.41 -17.59 13.03
N THR A 59 -14.44 -17.77 13.86
CA THR A 59 -15.54 -18.71 13.57
C THR A 59 -16.41 -18.34 12.37
N LEU A 60 -16.34 -17.09 11.90
CA LEU A 60 -17.10 -16.58 10.76
C LEU A 60 -16.20 -16.27 9.55
N LEU A 61 -14.89 -16.33 9.72
CA LEU A 61 -13.93 -16.06 8.64
C LEU A 61 -13.78 -17.29 7.74
N SER A 62 -14.23 -17.18 6.50
CA SER A 62 -14.02 -18.23 5.51
C SER A 62 -12.60 -18.21 4.94
N GLY A 63 -12.11 -19.37 4.46
CA GLY A 63 -10.84 -19.45 3.75
C GLY A 63 -10.79 -18.58 2.49
N ALA A 64 -11.92 -18.40 1.80
CA ALA A 64 -12.01 -17.52 0.63
C ALA A 64 -11.79 -16.06 1.00
N GLU A 65 -12.43 -15.55 2.05
CA GLU A 65 -12.25 -14.17 2.53
C GLU A 65 -10.83 -13.92 3.06
N PHE A 66 -10.26 -14.91 3.75
CA PHE A 66 -8.85 -14.85 4.15
C PHE A 66 -7.93 -14.75 2.92
N GLY A 67 -8.14 -15.62 1.93
CA GLY A 67 -7.37 -15.62 0.67
C GLY A 67 -7.53 -14.32 -0.11
N GLU A 68 -8.74 -13.75 -0.16
CA GLU A 68 -9.00 -12.45 -0.81
C GLU A 68 -8.21 -11.32 -0.15
N ALA A 69 -8.19 -11.25 1.19
CA ALA A 69 -7.43 -10.24 1.91
C ALA A 69 -5.92 -10.32 1.59
N VAL A 70 -5.36 -11.52 1.59
CA VAL A 70 -3.95 -11.73 1.22
C VAL A 70 -3.71 -11.37 -0.25
N SER A 71 -4.58 -11.80 -1.15
CA SER A 71 -4.48 -11.52 -2.58
C SER A 71 -4.50 -10.01 -2.86
N VAL A 72 -5.44 -9.27 -2.27
CA VAL A 72 -5.59 -7.83 -2.50
C VAL A 72 -4.47 -7.03 -1.83
N ASN A 73 -4.14 -7.32 -0.57
CA ASN A 73 -3.20 -6.49 0.21
C ASN A 73 -1.73 -6.80 -0.09
N CYS A 74 -1.41 -8.02 -0.51
CA CYS A 74 -0.05 -8.46 -0.79
C CYS A 74 0.11 -8.99 -2.23
N GLY A 75 -0.80 -9.83 -2.71
CA GLY A 75 -0.69 -10.45 -4.03
C GLY A 75 -0.66 -9.43 -5.18
N LEU A 76 -1.51 -8.40 -5.13
CA LEU A 76 -1.48 -7.32 -6.13
C LEU A 76 -0.16 -6.53 -6.09
N PHE A 77 0.44 -6.34 -4.92
CA PHE A 77 1.76 -5.73 -4.79
C PHE A 77 2.83 -6.55 -5.49
N VAL A 78 2.91 -7.85 -5.21
CA VAL A 78 3.86 -8.77 -5.85
C VAL A 78 3.67 -8.77 -7.38
N ARG A 79 2.42 -8.80 -7.84
CA ARG A 79 2.07 -8.72 -9.27
C ARG A 79 2.58 -7.43 -9.91
N LEU A 80 2.34 -6.28 -9.28
CA LEU A 80 2.83 -4.99 -9.74
C LEU A 80 4.35 -4.97 -9.81
N MET A 81 5.03 -5.36 -8.72
CA MET A 81 6.50 -5.38 -8.65
C MET A 81 7.11 -6.27 -9.73
N ARG A 82 6.52 -7.46 -9.94
CA ARG A 82 6.96 -8.35 -11.01
C ARG A 82 6.88 -7.66 -12.37
N ARG A 83 5.78 -6.98 -12.68
CA ARG A 83 5.60 -6.24 -13.94
C ARG A 83 6.63 -5.11 -14.08
N LEU A 84 6.78 -4.27 -13.06
CA LEU A 84 7.73 -3.16 -13.08
C LEU A 84 9.16 -3.63 -13.42
N VAL A 85 9.56 -4.76 -12.86
CA VAL A 85 10.90 -5.35 -13.08
C VAL A 85 11.01 -6.04 -14.45
N THR A 86 10.01 -6.86 -14.84
CA THR A 86 10.09 -7.64 -16.10
C THR A 86 9.89 -6.79 -17.33
N GLU A 87 9.06 -5.75 -17.25
CA GLU A 87 8.79 -4.79 -18.33
C GLU A 87 9.80 -3.62 -18.32
N LYS A 88 10.77 -3.60 -17.38
CA LYS A 88 11.82 -2.57 -17.23
C LYS A 88 11.25 -1.15 -17.13
N LEU A 89 10.24 -0.99 -16.29
CA LEU A 89 9.51 0.28 -16.12
C LEU A 89 10.10 1.20 -15.04
N GLN A 90 11.25 0.85 -14.43
CA GLN A 90 11.98 1.73 -13.52
C GLN A 90 12.79 2.78 -14.27
N ASP A 91 12.93 3.97 -13.69
CA ASP A 91 13.85 4.98 -14.19
C ASP A 91 15.31 4.46 -14.10
N PRO A 92 16.15 4.71 -15.12
CA PRO A 92 17.56 4.30 -15.09
C PRO A 92 18.37 4.86 -13.90
N LYS A 93 17.93 5.97 -13.32
CA LYS A 93 18.57 6.58 -12.12
C LYS A 93 18.16 5.86 -10.82
N GLY A 94 17.16 5.01 -10.90
CA GLY A 94 16.60 4.27 -9.78
C GLY A 94 15.11 4.49 -9.60
N MET A 95 14.48 3.63 -8.78
CA MET A 95 13.06 3.73 -8.45
C MET A 95 12.85 3.48 -6.96
N ARG A 96 12.07 4.35 -6.33
CA ARG A 96 11.66 4.19 -4.93
C ARG A 96 10.24 3.64 -4.84
N VAL A 97 10.06 2.55 -4.10
CA VAL A 97 8.77 1.90 -3.91
C VAL A 97 8.35 1.99 -2.45
N VAL A 98 7.20 2.60 -2.20
CA VAL A 98 6.59 2.72 -0.88
C VAL A 98 5.30 1.91 -0.84
N ALA A 99 5.21 0.90 0.01
CA ALA A 99 3.99 0.16 0.26
C ALA A 99 3.34 0.60 1.57
N VAL A 100 2.06 0.93 1.53
CA VAL A 100 1.29 1.26 2.73
C VAL A 100 0.85 -0.03 3.41
N SER A 101 1.61 -0.45 4.43
CA SER A 101 1.28 -1.56 5.30
C SER A 101 0.43 -1.10 6.50
N SER A 102 0.71 -1.56 7.71
CA SER A 102 0.03 -1.19 8.95
C SER A 102 0.81 -1.72 10.15
N VAL A 103 0.67 -1.10 11.32
CA VAL A 103 1.10 -1.73 12.60
C VAL A 103 0.48 -3.11 12.81
N SER A 104 -0.65 -3.40 12.17
CA SER A 104 -1.25 -4.75 12.16
C SER A 104 -0.37 -5.82 11.50
N ALA A 105 0.75 -5.45 10.87
CA ALA A 105 1.77 -6.40 10.41
C ALA A 105 2.47 -7.11 11.59
N THR A 106 2.50 -6.47 12.77
CA THR A 106 3.16 -6.97 13.98
C THR A 106 2.24 -6.99 15.20
N GLU A 107 1.16 -6.19 15.21
CA GLU A 107 0.17 -6.14 16.28
C GLU A 107 -1.10 -6.91 15.88
N GLY A 108 -1.65 -7.70 16.82
CA GLY A 108 -2.91 -8.43 16.62
C GLY A 108 -4.09 -7.75 17.33
N TRP A 109 -5.30 -7.96 16.78
CA TRP A 109 -6.55 -7.50 17.40
C TRP A 109 -7.71 -8.44 17.06
N ALA A 110 -8.78 -8.42 17.87
CA ALA A 110 -9.90 -9.34 17.72
C ALA A 110 -10.65 -9.14 16.38
N GLY A 111 -10.78 -10.20 15.60
CA GLY A 111 -11.40 -10.16 14.26
C GLY A 111 -10.46 -9.71 13.14
N GLY A 112 -9.19 -9.41 13.45
CA GLY A 112 -8.20 -8.91 12.50
C GLY A 112 -7.37 -9.98 11.78
N ALA A 113 -7.62 -11.28 11.98
CA ALA A 113 -6.75 -12.35 11.52
C ALA A 113 -6.35 -12.24 10.03
N ALA A 114 -7.32 -12.05 9.13
CA ALA A 114 -7.06 -11.93 7.70
C ALA A 114 -6.28 -10.64 7.35
N TYR A 115 -6.64 -9.53 8.00
CA TYR A 115 -5.96 -8.24 7.77
C TYR A 115 -4.52 -8.28 8.29
N CYS A 116 -4.30 -8.71 9.54
CA CYS A 116 -2.97 -8.82 10.14
C CYS A 116 -2.07 -9.74 9.32
N ALA A 117 -2.55 -10.92 8.93
CA ALA A 117 -1.80 -11.84 8.07
C ALA A 117 -1.41 -11.19 6.73
N SER A 118 -2.35 -10.49 6.08
CA SER A 118 -2.10 -9.85 4.78
C SER A 118 -1.10 -8.69 4.88
N LYS A 119 -1.15 -7.88 5.94
CA LYS A 119 -0.20 -6.77 6.18
C LYS A 119 1.16 -7.28 6.63
N GLY A 120 1.20 -8.34 7.46
CA GLY A 120 2.44 -9.04 7.79
C GLY A 120 3.13 -9.62 6.56
N ALA A 121 2.37 -10.25 5.66
CA ALA A 121 2.87 -10.73 4.38
C ALA A 121 3.43 -9.58 3.51
N LEU A 122 2.69 -8.46 3.38
CA LEU A 122 3.15 -7.30 2.61
C LEU A 122 4.47 -6.75 3.15
N SER A 123 4.59 -6.53 4.47
CA SER A 123 5.81 -6.03 5.09
C SER A 123 6.99 -6.99 4.91
N ALA A 124 6.75 -8.30 5.03
CA ALA A 124 7.79 -9.31 4.79
C ALA A 124 8.27 -9.33 3.33
N VAL A 125 7.34 -9.24 2.38
CA VAL A 125 7.66 -9.14 0.95
C VAL A 125 8.44 -7.87 0.64
N CYS A 126 8.08 -6.72 1.20
CA CYS A 126 8.84 -5.48 1.02
C CYS A 126 10.30 -5.64 1.46
N ARG A 127 10.55 -6.21 2.64
CA ARG A 127 11.91 -6.47 3.13
C ARG A 127 12.71 -7.39 2.20
N ALA A 128 12.08 -8.46 1.69
CA ALA A 128 12.73 -9.39 0.77
C ALA A 128 13.07 -8.73 -0.57
N LEU A 129 12.12 -7.96 -1.13
CA LEU A 129 12.31 -7.28 -2.40
C LEU A 129 13.31 -6.12 -2.31
N ASP A 130 13.41 -5.43 -1.17
CA ASP A 130 14.45 -4.41 -0.97
C ASP A 130 15.85 -5.01 -1.10
N VAL A 131 16.08 -6.17 -0.49
CA VAL A 131 17.37 -6.90 -0.62
C VAL A 131 17.61 -7.37 -2.04
N GLU A 132 16.60 -7.97 -2.69
CA GLU A 132 16.73 -8.56 -4.03
C GLU A 132 16.92 -7.50 -5.12
N LEU A 133 16.21 -6.36 -5.02
CA LEU A 133 16.14 -5.37 -6.10
C LEU A 133 17.08 -4.20 -5.93
N LYS A 134 17.68 -4.01 -4.76
CA LYS A 134 18.67 -2.97 -4.49
C LYS A 134 19.82 -2.93 -5.50
N PRO A 135 20.41 -4.07 -5.94
CA PRO A 135 21.44 -4.07 -6.99
C PRO A 135 20.95 -3.57 -8.36
N LYS A 136 19.62 -3.51 -8.56
CA LYS A 136 19.00 -2.98 -9.78
C LYS A 136 18.58 -1.51 -9.64
N GLY A 137 18.99 -0.81 -8.56
CA GLY A 137 18.60 0.57 -8.30
C GLY A 137 17.14 0.73 -7.81
N ILE A 138 16.49 -0.34 -7.38
CA ILE A 138 15.12 -0.30 -6.85
C ILE A 138 15.19 -0.50 -5.34
N SER A 139 14.66 0.46 -4.58
CA SER A 139 14.51 0.32 -3.13
C SER A 139 13.03 0.20 -2.75
N VAL A 140 12.74 -0.67 -1.77
CA VAL A 140 11.38 -1.00 -1.38
C VAL A 140 11.21 -0.83 0.13
N VAL A 141 10.22 -0.04 0.55
CA VAL A 141 9.93 0.17 1.97
C VAL A 141 8.44 -0.03 2.25
N ALA A 142 8.12 -0.60 3.40
CA ALA A 142 6.77 -0.63 3.95
C ALA A 142 6.63 0.45 5.03
N LEU A 143 5.66 1.34 4.88
CA LEU A 143 5.22 2.23 5.96
C LEU A 143 4.09 1.56 6.73
N GLU A 144 4.18 1.57 8.05
CA GLU A 144 3.27 0.86 8.96
C GLU A 144 2.51 1.86 9.86
N PRO A 145 1.58 2.66 9.28
CA PRO A 145 0.81 3.61 10.07
C PRO A 145 -0.07 2.88 11.09
N ARG A 146 -0.35 3.54 12.22
CA ARG A 146 -1.28 3.03 13.23
C ARG A 146 -2.71 3.20 12.76
N TYR A 147 -3.24 4.39 12.79
CA TYR A 147 -4.60 4.70 12.36
C TYR A 147 -4.58 5.93 11.45
N VAL A 148 -5.21 5.84 10.29
CA VAL A 148 -5.37 6.95 9.36
C VAL A 148 -6.86 7.13 9.10
N LYS A 149 -7.39 8.34 9.29
CA LYS A 149 -8.81 8.68 9.19
C LYS A 149 -9.31 8.54 7.76
N THR A 150 -9.86 7.40 7.44
CA THR A 150 -10.36 7.04 6.12
C THR A 150 -11.69 6.31 6.25
N ARG A 151 -12.47 6.21 5.18
CA ARG A 151 -13.70 5.39 5.17
C ARG A 151 -13.45 3.95 5.60
N MET A 152 -12.29 3.39 5.26
CA MET A 152 -11.90 2.04 5.70
C MET A 152 -11.73 1.98 7.23
N PHE A 153 -11.02 2.96 7.81
CA PHE A 153 -10.84 3.05 9.25
C PHE A 153 -12.17 3.25 9.98
N ASP A 154 -13.00 4.19 9.52
CA ASP A 154 -14.29 4.48 10.13
C ASP A 154 -15.20 3.23 10.15
N ALA A 155 -15.16 2.41 9.11
CA ALA A 155 -15.92 1.16 9.03
C ALA A 155 -15.41 0.06 10.00
N CYS A 156 -14.16 0.15 10.45
CA CYS A 156 -13.49 -0.87 11.27
C CYS A 156 -13.33 -0.43 12.75
N ALA A 157 -13.17 0.87 13.02
CA ALA A 157 -12.76 1.41 14.33
C ALA A 157 -13.64 0.91 15.48
N GLY A 158 -14.96 0.93 15.34
CA GLY A 158 -15.89 0.45 16.37
C GLY A 158 -15.73 -1.05 16.67
N ARG A 159 -15.42 -1.88 15.67
CA ARG A 159 -15.16 -3.31 15.84
C ARG A 159 -13.80 -3.60 16.46
N MET A 160 -12.85 -2.71 16.25
CA MET A 160 -11.51 -2.77 16.82
C MET A 160 -11.45 -2.22 18.25
N GLY A 161 -12.51 -1.54 18.72
CA GLY A 161 -12.54 -0.87 20.02
C GLY A 161 -11.58 0.34 20.08
N VAL A 162 -11.30 0.97 18.95
CA VAL A 162 -10.36 2.08 18.86
C VAL A 162 -11.10 3.41 18.89
N ASP A 163 -10.60 4.37 19.68
CA ASP A 163 -11.07 5.74 19.67
C ASP A 163 -10.73 6.40 18.33
N PRO A 164 -11.73 6.86 17.55
CA PRO A 164 -11.49 7.50 16.26
C PRO A 164 -10.64 8.77 16.32
N SER A 165 -10.55 9.43 17.50
CA SER A 165 -9.73 10.63 17.69
C SER A 165 -8.21 10.35 17.60
N LEU A 166 -7.80 9.09 17.74
CA LEU A 166 -6.41 8.66 17.62
C LEU A 166 -5.93 8.53 16.17
N ALA A 167 -6.84 8.66 15.20
CA ALA A 167 -6.47 8.54 13.80
C ALA A 167 -5.88 9.85 13.27
N GLN A 168 -4.70 9.75 12.66
CA GLN A 168 -4.07 10.89 11.99
C GLN A 168 -4.80 11.27 10.70
N ASP A 169 -4.66 12.52 10.30
CA ASP A 169 -5.20 13.03 9.05
C ASP A 169 -4.55 12.33 7.84
N PRO A 170 -5.33 11.88 6.84
CA PRO A 170 -4.77 11.24 5.65
C PRO A 170 -3.85 12.14 4.82
N ASP A 171 -4.07 13.47 4.82
CA ASP A 171 -3.19 14.40 4.10
C ASP A 171 -1.85 14.60 4.82
N GLU A 172 -1.82 14.50 6.16
CA GLU A 172 -0.55 14.49 6.92
C GLU A 172 0.24 13.20 6.66
N PHE A 173 -0.42 12.04 6.69
CA PHE A 173 0.24 10.78 6.36
C PHE A 173 0.70 10.74 4.89
N ALA A 174 -0.05 11.35 3.99
CA ALA A 174 0.33 11.43 2.58
C ALA A 174 1.65 12.20 2.36
N LYS A 175 1.93 13.23 3.17
CA LYS A 175 3.21 13.95 3.14
C LYS A 175 4.39 13.01 3.52
N GLU A 176 4.20 12.18 4.55
CA GLU A 176 5.19 11.19 4.96
C GLU A 176 5.46 10.18 3.83
N VAL A 177 4.38 9.62 3.24
CA VAL A 177 4.48 8.68 2.11
C VAL A 177 5.21 9.30 0.92
N LEU A 178 4.87 10.54 0.56
CA LEU A 178 5.48 11.24 -0.57
C LEU A 178 6.95 11.57 -0.29
N ASN A 179 7.28 12.06 0.91
CA ASN A 179 8.65 12.31 1.30
C ASN A 179 9.51 11.03 1.22
N GLU A 180 8.95 9.89 1.64
CA GLU A 180 9.65 8.61 1.55
C GLU A 180 9.81 8.16 0.09
N CYS A 181 8.84 8.42 -0.76
CA CYS A 181 8.89 8.09 -2.19
C CYS A 181 9.89 8.96 -2.98
N CYS A 182 10.15 10.18 -2.51
CA CYS A 182 11.02 11.16 -3.18
C CYS A 182 12.48 11.17 -2.66
N ARG A 183 12.83 10.29 -1.72
CA ARG A 183 14.21 10.10 -1.24
C ARG A 183 15.08 9.41 -2.28
#